data_e5c1b417f3348e649dd629288648ee6f
#
_entry.id   e5c1b417f3348e649dd629288648ee6f
#
_cell.length_a   1.000
_cell.length_b   1.000
_cell.length_c   1.000
_cell.angle_alpha   90.00
_cell.angle_beta   90.00
_cell.angle_gamma   90.00
#
_symmetry.space_group_name_H-M   'P 1'
#
loop_
_entity.id
_entity.type
_entity.pdbx_description
1 polymer ?
#
loop_
_entity_poly.entity_id
_entity_poly.type
_entity_poly.pdbx_seq_one_letter_code
_entity_poly.pdbx_strand_id
1 'polypeptide(L)'
;ALLGLDMMDYTPSRTALGTSSSAVDKAIEFHKKGGIVTFCWHWNAPTEYLYSTANSSDGWWGGFYTQRSKFDIAKVMNGQDAKGKKLLDRDIKEIAKQLKRLEKAGVPVIWRPLHEASGGWFWWGAQGPDAYKKLWKYLYKELTNTYGCNNLIWVYNGQSADWYPGDEYVDIVGEDIYPGNHVYDPQVSRFKQAINYGNKTKITALTENGCIFDINSAVSINALWCWFMTWGNEFT
;
A
#
# COMPACT_ATOMS: atom_id res chain seq x y z
N ALA A 1 -19.18 1.99 7.17
CA ALA A 1 -18.22 2.96 6.62
C ALA A 1 -16.83 2.32 6.55
N LEU A 2 -15.98 2.84 5.66
CA LEU A 2 -14.58 2.42 5.47
C LEU A 2 -13.65 3.54 5.96
N LEU A 3 -12.63 3.21 6.73
CA LEU A 3 -11.59 4.13 7.21
C LEU A 3 -10.25 3.75 6.60
N GLY A 4 -9.67 4.68 5.81
CA GLY A 4 -8.31 4.56 5.27
C GLY A 4 -7.28 5.17 6.22
N LEU A 5 -6.21 4.44 6.48
CA LEU A 5 -5.12 4.83 7.35
C LEU A 5 -3.77 4.41 6.74
N ASP A 6 -2.68 4.94 7.29
CA ASP A 6 -1.32 4.66 6.83
C ASP A 6 -0.43 4.13 7.96
N MET A 7 0.41 3.15 7.63
CA MET A 7 1.42 2.61 8.55
C MET A 7 2.74 3.41 8.53
N MET A 8 2.84 4.47 7.72
CA MET A 8 4.11 5.19 7.48
C MET A 8 4.83 5.59 8.77
N ASP A 9 4.10 6.15 9.75
CA ASP A 9 4.69 6.70 10.96
C ASP A 9 5.04 5.65 12.03
N TYR A 10 4.82 4.37 11.74
CA TYR A 10 5.39 3.25 12.49
C TYR A 10 6.69 2.73 11.87
N THR A 11 7.08 3.20 10.69
CA THR A 11 8.31 2.78 10.02
C THR A 11 9.54 3.18 10.85
N PRO A 12 10.47 2.28 11.17
CA PRO A 12 11.64 2.58 12.02
C PRO A 12 12.48 3.76 11.53
N SER A 13 12.61 3.97 10.21
CA SER A 13 13.31 5.14 9.66
C SER A 13 12.63 6.46 10.00
N ARG A 14 11.30 6.47 10.15
CA ARG A 14 10.54 7.66 10.55
C ARG A 14 10.49 7.83 12.06
N THR A 15 10.28 6.75 12.81
CA THR A 15 10.27 6.82 14.29
C THR A 15 11.64 7.22 14.85
N ALA A 16 12.74 6.82 14.22
CA ALA A 16 14.08 7.28 14.57
C ALA A 16 14.29 8.79 14.35
N LEU A 17 13.45 9.42 13.52
CA LEU A 17 13.44 10.87 13.25
C LEU A 17 12.31 11.62 13.98
N GLY A 18 11.67 10.96 14.95
CA GLY A 18 10.76 11.58 15.90
C GLY A 18 9.27 11.46 15.59
N THR A 19 8.86 10.65 14.59
CA THR A 19 7.42 10.43 14.36
C THR A 19 6.81 9.48 15.37
N SER A 20 5.51 9.64 15.58
CA SER A 20 4.66 8.71 16.32
C SER A 20 3.31 8.62 15.65
N SER A 21 2.59 7.52 15.85
CA SER A 21 1.28 7.30 15.23
C SER A 21 0.26 6.76 16.21
N SER A 22 -0.97 7.20 16.06
CA SER A 22 -2.17 6.62 16.71
C SER A 22 -3.09 5.90 15.73
N ALA A 23 -2.63 5.65 14.49
CA ALA A 23 -3.47 5.07 13.44
C ALA A 23 -4.04 3.70 13.83
N VAL A 24 -3.25 2.85 14.46
CA VAL A 24 -3.71 1.54 14.95
C VAL A 24 -4.78 1.68 16.02
N ASP A 25 -4.64 2.61 16.96
CA ASP A 25 -5.61 2.83 18.02
C ASP A 25 -6.93 3.38 17.44
N LYS A 26 -6.85 4.33 16.50
CA LYS A 26 -8.01 4.83 15.74
C LYS A 26 -8.74 3.72 14.97
N ALA A 27 -7.97 2.82 14.32
CA ALA A 27 -8.52 1.68 13.61
C ALA A 27 -9.32 0.75 14.55
N ILE A 28 -8.77 0.43 15.72
CA ILE A 28 -9.43 -0.39 16.74
C ILE A 28 -10.73 0.26 17.21
N GLU A 29 -10.69 1.54 17.52
CA GLU A 29 -11.88 2.29 17.95
C GLU A 29 -12.96 2.36 16.86
N PHE A 30 -12.54 2.56 15.60
CA PHE A 30 -13.46 2.64 14.47
C PHE A 30 -14.10 1.27 14.20
N HIS A 31 -13.32 0.21 14.25
CA HIS A 31 -13.83 -1.15 14.09
C HIS A 31 -14.83 -1.55 15.19
N LYS A 32 -14.60 -1.18 16.45
CA LYS A 32 -15.55 -1.40 17.56
C LYS A 32 -16.92 -0.76 17.30
N LYS A 33 -16.98 0.26 16.47
CA LYS A 33 -18.23 0.92 16.05
C LYS A 33 -18.84 0.30 14.79
N GLY A 34 -18.36 -0.87 14.35
CA GLY A 34 -18.83 -1.58 13.16
C GLY A 34 -18.22 -1.08 11.85
N GLY A 35 -17.11 -0.33 11.90
CA GLY A 35 -16.42 0.15 10.71
C GLY A 35 -15.46 -0.89 10.11
N ILE A 36 -15.19 -0.74 8.82
CA ILE A 36 -14.18 -1.52 8.08
C ILE A 36 -12.91 -0.68 7.97
N VAL A 37 -11.74 -1.33 8.10
CA VAL A 37 -10.45 -0.64 8.14
C VAL A 37 -9.58 -1.07 6.98
N THR A 38 -8.98 -0.10 6.30
CA THR A 38 -7.93 -0.33 5.30
C THR A 38 -6.67 0.43 5.66
N PHE A 39 -5.52 -0.20 5.42
CA PHE A 39 -4.21 0.41 5.61
C PHE A 39 -3.38 0.32 4.33
N CYS A 40 -2.80 1.44 3.93
CA CYS A 40 -1.63 1.46 3.06
C CYS A 40 -0.34 1.61 3.89
N TRP A 41 0.79 1.59 3.21
CA TRP A 41 2.08 1.82 3.84
C TRP A 41 3.00 2.62 2.91
N HIS A 42 3.07 3.94 3.12
CA HIS A 42 4.12 4.75 2.53
C HIS A 42 5.44 4.44 3.23
N TRP A 43 6.10 3.40 2.74
CA TRP A 43 7.27 2.83 3.39
C TRP A 43 8.52 3.66 3.10
N ASN A 44 8.93 4.49 4.05
CA ASN A 44 10.21 5.17 3.96
C ASN A 44 11.34 4.16 3.83
N ALA A 45 12.24 4.39 2.88
CA ALA A 45 13.49 3.64 2.82
C ALA A 45 14.27 3.79 4.14
N PRO A 46 15.10 2.80 4.50
CA PRO A 46 15.93 2.90 5.70
C PRO A 46 16.77 4.19 5.68
N THR A 47 16.90 4.83 6.83
CA THR A 47 17.57 6.14 7.00
C THR A 47 18.95 6.19 6.34
N GLU A 48 19.70 5.08 6.39
CA GLU A 48 21.04 4.95 5.81
C GLU A 48 21.08 5.00 4.28
N TYR A 49 19.92 4.86 3.64
CA TYR A 49 19.74 4.92 2.20
C TYR A 49 19.07 6.21 1.71
N LEU A 50 18.63 7.08 2.60
CA LEU A 50 18.10 8.39 2.22
C LEU A 50 19.23 9.31 1.73
N TYR A 51 18.94 10.15 0.74
CA TYR A 51 19.87 11.19 0.31
C TYR A 51 19.96 12.35 1.30
N SER A 52 18.88 12.59 2.06
CA SER A 52 18.83 13.62 3.10
C SER A 52 17.97 13.17 4.26
N THR A 53 18.40 13.50 5.47
CA THR A 53 17.63 13.33 6.71
C THR A 53 17.11 14.67 7.25
N ALA A 54 17.13 15.73 6.43
CA ALA A 54 16.52 17.01 6.79
C ALA A 54 15.03 16.84 7.10
N ASN A 55 14.54 17.64 8.05
CA ASN A 55 13.13 17.61 8.47
C ASN A 55 12.28 18.45 7.49
N SER A 56 12.10 17.95 6.28
CA SER A 56 11.37 18.60 5.19
C SER A 56 10.83 17.58 4.21
N SER A 57 9.97 18.02 3.28
CA SER A 57 9.46 17.18 2.16
C SER A 57 10.58 16.70 1.23
N ASP A 58 11.64 17.49 1.07
CA ASP A 58 12.82 17.11 0.28
C ASP A 58 13.78 16.19 1.04
N GLY A 59 13.57 16.03 2.35
CA GLY A 59 14.32 15.12 3.19
C GLY A 59 13.57 13.83 3.49
N TRP A 60 13.57 13.44 4.77
CA TRP A 60 13.06 12.16 5.21
C TRP A 60 11.53 12.02 5.11
N TRP A 61 10.75 13.12 5.04
CA TRP A 61 9.30 13.02 4.90
C TRP A 61 8.90 12.33 3.61
N GLY A 62 9.63 12.59 2.53
CA GLY A 62 9.44 11.95 1.23
C GLY A 62 10.30 10.70 1.00
N GLY A 63 10.82 10.06 2.05
CA GLY A 63 11.76 8.95 1.96
C GLY A 63 11.20 7.66 1.31
N PHE A 64 9.93 7.64 1.00
CA PHE A 64 9.30 6.59 0.18
C PHE A 64 9.43 6.84 -1.34
N TYR A 65 9.75 8.06 -1.77
CA TYR A 65 9.96 8.36 -3.18
C TYR A 65 11.32 7.86 -3.69
N THR A 66 11.34 7.38 -4.94
CA THR A 66 12.54 6.92 -5.64
C THR A 66 13.63 7.99 -5.65
N GLN A 67 13.29 9.25 -5.93
CA GLN A 67 14.27 10.34 -5.99
C GLN A 67 14.82 10.78 -4.63
N ARG A 68 14.29 10.24 -3.53
CA ARG A 68 14.76 10.58 -2.16
C ARG A 68 15.66 9.50 -1.56
N SER A 69 15.82 8.36 -2.24
CA SER A 69 16.52 7.20 -1.71
C SER A 69 17.39 6.53 -2.76
N LYS A 70 18.54 6.00 -2.31
CA LYS A 70 19.39 5.08 -3.07
C LYS A 70 19.11 3.61 -2.75
N PHE A 71 17.98 3.30 -2.10
CA PHE A 71 17.61 1.95 -1.71
C PHE A 71 17.22 1.13 -2.94
N ASP A 72 18.04 0.14 -3.26
CA ASP A 72 17.89 -0.70 -4.44
C ASP A 72 17.34 -2.07 -4.04
N ILE A 73 16.02 -2.23 -4.21
CA ILE A 73 15.34 -3.46 -3.81
C ILE A 73 15.75 -4.68 -4.65
N ALA A 74 16.21 -4.49 -5.90
CA ALA A 74 16.71 -5.60 -6.69
C ALA A 74 17.98 -6.17 -6.09
N LYS A 75 18.93 -5.32 -5.64
CA LYS A 75 20.12 -5.76 -4.94
C LYS A 75 19.82 -6.48 -3.63
N VAL A 76 18.87 -5.93 -2.85
CA VAL A 76 18.42 -6.53 -1.60
C VAL A 76 17.83 -7.93 -1.83
N MET A 77 16.90 -8.05 -2.77
CA MET A 77 16.20 -9.32 -3.05
C MET A 77 17.10 -10.37 -3.74
N ASN A 78 18.18 -9.94 -4.38
CA ASN A 78 19.17 -10.85 -4.98
C ASN A 78 20.36 -11.18 -4.05
N GLY A 79 20.32 -10.73 -2.78
CA GLY A 79 21.37 -11.02 -1.79
C GLY A 79 22.66 -10.20 -1.95
N GLN A 80 22.64 -9.16 -2.77
CA GLN A 80 23.80 -8.29 -3.04
C GLN A 80 23.92 -7.13 -2.03
N ASP A 81 22.88 -6.92 -1.19
CA ASP A 81 22.87 -5.91 -0.12
C ASP A 81 22.36 -6.52 1.18
N ALA A 82 23.24 -7.17 1.93
CA ALA A 82 22.92 -7.79 3.21
C ALA A 82 22.53 -6.76 4.28
N LYS A 83 23.09 -5.54 4.24
CA LYS A 83 22.71 -4.46 5.14
C LYS A 83 21.29 -3.98 4.86
N GLY A 84 20.97 -3.72 3.60
CA GLY A 84 19.62 -3.35 3.17
C GLY A 84 18.59 -4.40 3.54
N LYS A 85 18.93 -5.70 3.36
CA LYS A 85 18.07 -6.82 3.76
C LYS A 85 17.76 -6.81 5.26
N LYS A 86 18.76 -6.63 6.11
CA LYS A 86 18.60 -6.56 7.57
C LYS A 86 17.69 -5.39 7.99
N LEU A 87 17.82 -4.25 7.32
CA LEU A 87 17.00 -3.07 7.61
C LEU A 87 15.55 -3.23 7.10
N LEU A 88 15.38 -3.87 5.93
CA LEU A 88 14.06 -4.26 5.42
C LEU A 88 13.34 -5.18 6.43
N ASP A 89 14.03 -6.20 6.94
CA ASP A 89 13.47 -7.14 7.92
C ASP A 89 13.09 -6.46 9.23
N ARG A 90 13.90 -5.50 9.68
CA ARG A 90 13.60 -4.65 10.85
C ARG A 90 12.27 -3.92 10.67
N ASP A 91 12.07 -3.31 9.50
CA ASP A 91 10.87 -2.54 9.20
C ASP A 91 9.64 -3.44 9.11
N ILE A 92 9.74 -4.58 8.42
CA ILE A 92 8.67 -5.58 8.35
C ILE A 92 8.29 -6.08 9.74
N LYS A 93 9.27 -6.36 10.59
CA LYS A 93 9.03 -6.78 11.99
C LYS A 93 8.25 -5.74 12.78
N GLU A 94 8.56 -4.46 12.61
CA GLU A 94 7.85 -3.40 13.33
C GLU A 94 6.41 -3.26 12.85
N ILE A 95 6.18 -3.30 11.55
CA ILE A 95 4.82 -3.29 11.00
C ILE A 95 4.03 -4.54 11.42
N ALA A 96 4.66 -5.71 11.42
CA ALA A 96 4.03 -6.94 11.93
C ALA A 96 3.54 -6.78 13.38
N LYS A 97 4.28 -6.09 14.25
CA LYS A 97 3.80 -5.81 15.63
C LYS A 97 2.51 -5.00 15.62
N GLN A 98 2.41 -3.99 14.75
CA GLN A 98 1.21 -3.17 14.65
C GLN A 98 0.02 -3.95 14.09
N LEU A 99 0.24 -4.77 13.07
CA LEU A 99 -0.77 -5.67 12.51
C LEU A 99 -1.24 -6.72 13.55
N LYS A 100 -0.33 -7.24 14.37
CA LYS A 100 -0.68 -8.13 15.49
C LYS A 100 -1.48 -7.42 16.60
N ARG A 101 -1.29 -6.12 16.81
CA ARG A 101 -2.16 -5.36 17.73
C ARG A 101 -3.60 -5.32 17.19
N LEU A 102 -3.78 -5.09 15.89
CA LEU A 102 -5.08 -5.13 15.23
C LEU A 102 -5.70 -6.54 15.31
N GLU A 103 -4.94 -7.59 15.02
CA GLU A 103 -5.39 -8.97 15.14
C GLU A 103 -5.87 -9.31 16.55
N LYS A 104 -5.07 -8.96 17.58
CA LYS A 104 -5.45 -9.15 18.98
C LYS A 104 -6.74 -8.44 19.37
N ALA A 105 -7.04 -7.32 18.72
CA ALA A 105 -8.28 -6.57 18.91
C ALA A 105 -9.45 -7.08 18.03
N GLY A 106 -9.24 -8.16 17.26
CA GLY A 106 -10.25 -8.75 16.38
C GLY A 106 -10.53 -7.93 15.11
N VAL A 107 -9.62 -7.05 14.69
CA VAL A 107 -9.78 -6.17 13.53
C VAL A 107 -9.26 -6.85 12.26
N PRO A 108 -10.12 -7.22 11.29
CA PRO A 108 -9.69 -7.55 9.94
C PRO A 108 -9.15 -6.30 9.24
N VAL A 109 -8.06 -6.44 8.50
CA VAL A 109 -7.38 -5.33 7.84
C VAL A 109 -7.38 -5.55 6.33
N ILE A 110 -7.99 -4.65 5.58
CA ILE A 110 -7.77 -4.54 4.14
C ILE A 110 -6.37 -3.94 3.97
N TRP A 111 -5.38 -4.81 3.67
CA TRP A 111 -3.96 -4.47 3.66
C TRP A 111 -3.46 -4.20 2.24
N ARG A 112 -3.07 -2.96 1.98
CA ARG A 112 -2.64 -2.45 0.68
C ARG A 112 -1.19 -1.95 0.72
N PRO A 113 -0.20 -2.84 0.84
CA PRO A 113 1.21 -2.47 0.79
C PRO A 113 1.67 -2.29 -0.64
N LEU A 114 2.81 -1.62 -0.84
CA LEU A 114 3.54 -1.53 -2.10
C LEU A 114 2.67 -1.05 -3.28
N HIS A 115 1.77 -0.09 -3.00
CA HIS A 115 0.84 0.47 -3.97
C HIS A 115 1.55 1.26 -5.08
N GLU A 116 0.88 1.47 -6.21
CA GLU A 116 1.31 2.30 -7.34
C GLU A 116 2.70 1.96 -7.91
N ALA A 117 3.12 0.70 -7.80
CA ALA A 117 4.49 0.28 -8.09
C ALA A 117 4.90 0.53 -9.55
N SER A 118 3.98 0.35 -10.51
CA SER A 118 4.28 0.51 -11.94
C SER A 118 4.59 1.96 -12.34
N GLY A 119 4.22 2.93 -11.49
CA GLY A 119 4.56 4.35 -11.70
C GLY A 119 6.03 4.66 -11.48
N GLY A 120 6.75 3.83 -10.72
CA GLY A 120 8.20 3.98 -10.48
C GLY A 120 8.60 5.15 -9.59
N TRP A 121 7.64 5.94 -9.11
CA TRP A 121 7.92 7.07 -8.20
C TRP A 121 8.20 6.64 -6.76
N PHE A 122 7.79 5.44 -6.35
CA PHE A 122 8.14 4.85 -5.07
C PHE A 122 9.29 3.87 -5.22
N TRP A 123 10.19 3.80 -4.20
CA TRP A 123 11.40 2.97 -4.29
C TRP A 123 11.10 1.48 -4.53
N TRP A 124 9.96 0.97 -4.08
CA TRP A 124 9.58 -0.43 -4.31
C TRP A 124 9.18 -0.75 -5.75
N GLY A 125 8.95 0.28 -6.57
CA GLY A 125 8.68 0.15 -8.00
C GLY A 125 9.88 0.50 -8.89
N ALA A 126 10.93 1.10 -8.35
CA ALA A 126 12.01 1.70 -9.13
C ALA A 126 12.83 0.70 -9.97
N GLN A 127 12.92 -0.55 -9.56
CA GLN A 127 13.72 -1.59 -10.24
C GLN A 127 12.87 -2.59 -11.05
N GLY A 128 11.64 -2.21 -11.36
CA GLY A 128 10.77 -2.95 -12.27
C GLY A 128 10.03 -4.14 -11.66
N PRO A 129 9.21 -4.83 -12.48
CA PRO A 129 8.23 -5.79 -12.00
C PRO A 129 8.83 -7.02 -11.33
N ASP A 130 9.99 -7.49 -11.76
CA ASP A 130 10.58 -8.70 -11.18
C ASP A 130 11.09 -8.48 -9.76
N ALA A 131 11.72 -7.33 -9.49
CA ALA A 131 12.15 -6.95 -8.15
C ALA A 131 10.95 -6.73 -7.23
N TYR A 132 9.91 -6.05 -7.74
CA TYR A 132 8.66 -5.84 -7.03
C TYR A 132 7.96 -7.16 -6.66
N LYS A 133 7.79 -8.09 -7.60
CA LYS A 133 7.16 -9.39 -7.34
C LYS A 133 7.92 -10.21 -6.30
N LYS A 134 9.25 -10.14 -6.32
CA LYS A 134 10.09 -10.77 -5.26
C LYS A 134 9.84 -10.13 -3.90
N LEU A 135 9.79 -8.80 -3.83
CA LEU A 135 9.49 -8.08 -2.59
C LEU A 135 8.08 -8.39 -2.08
N TRP A 136 7.07 -8.39 -2.96
CA TRP A 136 5.69 -8.73 -2.59
C TRP A 136 5.61 -10.11 -1.94
N LYS A 137 6.14 -11.14 -2.63
CA LYS A 137 6.13 -12.52 -2.12
C LYS A 137 6.91 -12.66 -0.82
N TYR A 138 8.01 -11.92 -0.69
CA TYR A 138 8.79 -11.87 0.53
C TYR A 138 7.99 -11.26 1.68
N LEU A 139 7.40 -10.09 1.48
CA LEU A 139 6.57 -9.39 2.46
C LEU A 139 5.36 -10.26 2.88
N TYR A 140 4.69 -10.88 1.92
CA TYR A 140 3.59 -11.80 2.17
C TYR A 140 4.03 -12.95 3.09
N LYS A 141 5.12 -13.63 2.74
CA LYS A 141 5.67 -14.74 3.53
C LYS A 141 6.05 -14.31 4.95
N GLU A 142 6.73 -13.18 5.08
CA GLU A 142 7.14 -12.69 6.40
C GLU A 142 5.93 -12.35 7.27
N LEU A 143 4.96 -11.57 6.76
CA LEU A 143 3.81 -11.18 7.56
C LEU A 143 2.91 -12.37 7.89
N THR A 144 2.61 -13.26 6.94
CA THR A 144 1.68 -14.37 7.15
C THR A 144 2.33 -15.57 7.86
N ASN A 145 3.53 -16.01 7.40
CA ASN A 145 4.13 -17.25 7.91
C ASN A 145 5.09 -17.00 9.07
N THR A 146 5.97 -15.98 8.97
CA THR A 146 6.97 -15.73 10.01
C THR A 146 6.36 -15.03 11.22
N TYR A 147 5.52 -14.02 11.00
CA TYR A 147 4.89 -13.25 12.08
C TYR A 147 3.45 -13.69 12.40
N GLY A 148 2.85 -14.55 11.57
CA GLY A 148 1.52 -15.11 11.80
C GLY A 148 0.40 -14.05 11.84
N CYS A 149 0.45 -13.03 10.97
CA CYS A 149 -0.61 -12.04 10.83
C CYS A 149 -1.75 -12.65 10.02
N ASN A 150 -2.80 -13.15 10.68
CA ASN A 150 -3.89 -13.92 10.05
C ASN A 150 -5.14 -13.07 9.79
N ASN A 151 -5.08 -11.77 10.05
CA ASN A 151 -6.18 -10.81 9.92
C ASN A 151 -6.08 -9.93 8.66
N LEU A 152 -5.23 -10.28 7.70
CA LEU A 152 -4.95 -9.48 6.52
C LEU A 152 -5.74 -9.95 5.30
N ILE A 153 -6.38 -9.01 4.61
CA ILE A 153 -6.98 -9.17 3.29
C ILE A 153 -6.08 -8.40 2.31
N TRP A 154 -5.37 -9.12 1.46
CA TRP A 154 -4.29 -8.56 0.64
C TRP A 154 -4.81 -7.88 -0.62
N VAL A 155 -4.50 -6.59 -0.76
CA VAL A 155 -4.90 -5.77 -1.91
C VAL A 155 -3.70 -5.51 -2.81
N TYR A 156 -3.71 -6.07 -4.01
CA TYR A 156 -2.78 -5.72 -5.07
C TYR A 156 -3.19 -4.39 -5.70
N ASN A 157 -2.28 -3.45 -5.71
CA ASN A 157 -2.47 -2.13 -6.31
C ASN A 157 -1.19 -1.66 -7.04
N GLY A 158 -0.55 -2.57 -7.76
CA GLY A 158 0.63 -2.25 -8.58
C GLY A 158 0.28 -1.57 -9.90
N GLN A 159 -1.00 -1.49 -10.23
CA GLN A 159 -1.60 -0.79 -11.37
C GLN A 159 -1.13 -1.28 -12.75
N SER A 160 -0.65 -2.52 -12.87
CA SER A 160 -0.26 -3.14 -14.14
C SER A 160 -0.28 -4.67 -14.05
N ALA A 161 -0.75 -5.35 -15.08
CA ALA A 161 -0.80 -6.81 -15.14
C ALA A 161 0.60 -7.46 -15.02
N ASP A 162 1.62 -6.84 -15.60
CA ASP A 162 3.00 -7.36 -15.56
C ASP A 162 3.60 -7.38 -14.16
N TRP A 163 3.05 -6.58 -13.25
CA TRP A 163 3.48 -6.46 -11.86
C TRP A 163 2.73 -7.40 -10.91
N TYR A 164 1.70 -8.09 -11.40
CA TYR A 164 0.85 -8.95 -10.58
C TYR A 164 1.64 -10.13 -9.99
N PRO A 165 1.62 -10.33 -8.66
CA PRO A 165 2.49 -11.30 -8.00
C PRO A 165 2.01 -12.76 -8.10
N GLY A 166 0.74 -12.97 -8.44
CA GLY A 166 0.06 -14.26 -8.50
C GLY A 166 -1.20 -14.32 -7.64
N ASP A 167 -2.16 -15.14 -8.06
CA ASP A 167 -3.49 -15.22 -7.45
C ASP A 167 -3.46 -15.69 -5.99
N GLU A 168 -2.48 -16.51 -5.64
CA GLU A 168 -2.29 -17.04 -4.30
C GLU A 168 -1.83 -16.00 -3.27
N TYR A 169 -1.41 -14.81 -3.73
CA TYR A 169 -0.92 -13.72 -2.88
C TYR A 169 -1.87 -12.52 -2.81
N VAL A 170 -3.04 -12.60 -3.44
CA VAL A 170 -3.92 -11.45 -3.63
C VAL A 170 -5.38 -11.85 -3.39
N ASP A 171 -6.08 -11.09 -2.57
CA ASP A 171 -7.51 -11.24 -2.33
C ASP A 171 -8.34 -10.23 -3.14
N ILE A 172 -7.86 -8.99 -3.24
CA ILE A 172 -8.53 -7.86 -3.89
C ILE A 172 -7.55 -7.19 -4.86
N VAL A 173 -8.03 -6.72 -5.99
CA VAL A 173 -7.29 -5.85 -6.91
C VAL A 173 -7.78 -4.41 -6.78
N GLY A 174 -6.87 -3.45 -6.78
CA GLY A 174 -7.14 -2.03 -6.60
C GLY A 174 -6.52 -1.16 -7.67
N GLU A 175 -7.14 0.00 -7.88
CA GLU A 175 -6.61 1.09 -8.70
C GLU A 175 -6.64 2.38 -7.93
N ASP A 176 -5.58 3.19 -8.06
CA ASP A 176 -5.52 4.56 -7.57
C ASP A 176 -5.65 5.50 -8.77
N ILE A 177 -6.65 6.38 -8.75
CA ILE A 177 -7.00 7.17 -9.93
C ILE A 177 -7.20 8.64 -9.55
N TYR A 178 -6.35 9.49 -10.09
CA TYR A 178 -6.40 10.94 -9.93
C TYR A 178 -6.61 11.59 -11.30
N PRO A 179 -7.88 11.69 -11.78
CA PRO A 179 -8.17 12.10 -13.15
C PRO A 179 -8.09 13.61 -13.38
N GLY A 180 -7.78 14.38 -12.34
CA GLY A 180 -7.82 15.85 -12.34
C GLY A 180 -9.05 16.38 -11.61
N ASN A 181 -9.11 17.73 -11.47
CA ASN A 181 -10.19 18.38 -10.73
C ASN A 181 -11.53 18.28 -11.46
N HIS A 182 -12.60 18.01 -10.70
CA HIS A 182 -13.98 17.95 -11.20
C HIS A 182 -14.23 16.92 -12.31
N VAL A 183 -13.43 15.85 -12.37
CA VAL A 183 -13.64 14.73 -13.30
C VAL A 183 -14.40 13.62 -12.57
N TYR A 184 -15.67 13.46 -12.91
CA TYR A 184 -16.59 12.50 -12.27
C TYR A 184 -16.85 11.27 -13.13
N ASP A 185 -16.02 11.01 -14.13
CA ASP A 185 -16.09 9.83 -14.97
C ASP A 185 -15.87 8.55 -14.14
N PRO A 186 -16.66 7.49 -14.35
CA PRO A 186 -16.55 6.25 -13.57
C PRO A 186 -15.31 5.40 -13.89
N GLN A 187 -14.40 5.89 -14.71
CA GLN A 187 -13.08 5.29 -15.00
C GLN A 187 -13.17 3.87 -15.54
N VAL A 188 -14.09 3.65 -16.47
CA VAL A 188 -14.41 2.31 -17.01
C VAL A 188 -13.21 1.60 -17.63
N SER A 189 -12.29 2.33 -18.25
CA SER A 189 -11.08 1.75 -18.84
C SER A 189 -10.16 1.15 -17.77
N ARG A 190 -9.99 1.87 -16.67
CA ARG A 190 -9.20 1.42 -15.51
C ARG A 190 -9.90 0.26 -14.79
N PHE A 191 -11.22 0.33 -14.65
CA PHE A 191 -11.99 -0.79 -14.11
C PHE A 191 -11.80 -2.06 -14.95
N LYS A 192 -11.94 -1.97 -16.28
CA LYS A 192 -11.70 -3.09 -17.20
C LYS A 192 -10.27 -3.62 -17.14
N GLN A 193 -9.29 -2.75 -16.91
CA GLN A 193 -7.91 -3.16 -16.69
C GLN A 193 -7.80 -3.99 -15.40
N ALA A 194 -8.32 -3.46 -14.29
CA ALA A 194 -8.22 -4.09 -12.98
C ALA A 194 -8.89 -5.47 -12.90
N ILE A 195 -10.11 -5.62 -13.43
CA ILE A 195 -10.80 -6.92 -13.46
C ILE A 195 -10.09 -7.99 -14.30
N ASN A 196 -9.10 -7.61 -15.11
CA ASN A 196 -8.30 -8.53 -15.91
C ASN A 196 -6.97 -8.93 -15.26
N TYR A 197 -6.67 -8.47 -14.05
CA TYR A 197 -5.50 -8.95 -13.32
C TYR A 197 -5.72 -10.41 -12.87
N GLY A 198 -4.65 -11.20 -12.94
CA GLY A 198 -4.69 -12.59 -12.54
C GLY A 198 -5.75 -13.44 -13.26
N ASN A 199 -6.45 -14.27 -12.50
CA ASN A 199 -7.49 -15.16 -12.99
C ASN A 199 -8.87 -14.51 -13.20
N LYS A 200 -8.98 -13.17 -13.06
CA LYS A 200 -10.20 -12.39 -13.29
C LYS A 200 -11.35 -12.65 -12.30
N THR A 201 -11.07 -13.21 -11.14
CA THR A 201 -12.09 -13.54 -10.13
C THR A 201 -11.99 -12.69 -8.87
N LYS A 202 -11.10 -11.71 -8.84
CA LYS A 202 -10.87 -10.90 -7.65
C LYS A 202 -11.88 -9.76 -7.52
N ILE A 203 -12.24 -9.45 -6.29
CA ILE A 203 -12.95 -8.21 -5.95
C ILE A 203 -12.13 -7.04 -6.46
N THR A 204 -12.79 -6.06 -7.09
CA THR A 204 -12.12 -4.89 -7.68
C THR A 204 -12.57 -3.62 -6.97
N ALA A 205 -11.60 -2.81 -6.54
CA ALA A 205 -11.84 -1.60 -5.77
C ALA A 205 -11.12 -0.38 -6.35
N LEU A 206 -11.70 0.81 -6.14
CA LEU A 206 -11.03 2.09 -6.36
C LEU A 206 -10.34 2.49 -5.06
N THR A 207 -9.09 2.07 -4.92
CA THR A 207 -8.35 2.10 -3.65
C THR A 207 -7.90 3.48 -3.22
N GLU A 208 -7.70 4.39 -4.20
CA GLU A 208 -7.62 5.83 -3.98
C GLU A 208 -8.28 6.58 -5.14
N ASN A 209 -8.89 7.72 -4.85
CA ASN A 209 -9.43 8.60 -5.87
C ASN A 209 -9.34 10.07 -5.46
N GLY A 210 -9.10 10.94 -6.44
CA GLY A 210 -9.13 12.39 -6.26
C GLY A 210 -10.56 12.92 -6.24
N CYS A 211 -11.42 12.45 -7.15
CA CYS A 211 -12.82 12.85 -7.24
C CYS A 211 -13.76 11.67 -7.01
N ILE A 212 -14.88 11.90 -6.32
CA ILE A 212 -15.94 10.90 -6.22
C ILE A 212 -16.62 10.81 -7.60
N PHE A 213 -16.54 9.65 -8.23
CA PHE A 213 -17.15 9.42 -9.54
C PHE A 213 -18.67 9.35 -9.48
N ASP A 214 -19.34 9.57 -10.62
CA ASP A 214 -20.80 9.42 -10.74
C ASP A 214 -21.19 7.95 -10.60
N ILE A 215 -21.78 7.60 -9.45
CA ILE A 215 -22.17 6.23 -9.10
C ILE A 215 -23.26 5.71 -10.04
N ASN A 216 -24.23 6.56 -10.44
CA ASN A 216 -25.30 6.14 -11.34
C ASN A 216 -24.75 5.81 -12.72
N SER A 217 -23.83 6.63 -13.21
CA SER A 217 -23.09 6.36 -14.45
C SER A 217 -22.29 5.05 -14.35
N ALA A 218 -21.55 4.84 -13.26
CA ALA A 218 -20.78 3.61 -13.04
C ALA A 218 -21.65 2.37 -13.07
N VAL A 219 -22.82 2.39 -12.41
CA VAL A 219 -23.79 1.29 -12.42
C VAL A 219 -24.33 1.06 -13.83
N SER A 220 -24.70 2.12 -14.56
CA SER A 220 -25.30 2.01 -15.90
C SER A 220 -24.36 1.35 -16.94
N ILE A 221 -23.05 1.53 -16.78
CA ILE A 221 -22.03 0.98 -17.67
C ILE A 221 -21.29 -0.24 -17.08
N ASN A 222 -21.79 -0.75 -15.96
CA ASN A 222 -21.25 -1.92 -15.26
C ASN A 222 -19.78 -1.78 -14.82
N ALA A 223 -19.36 -0.57 -14.41
CA ALA A 223 -18.06 -0.31 -13.77
C ALA A 223 -18.22 -0.38 -12.24
N LEU A 224 -18.45 -1.59 -11.73
CA LEU A 224 -18.89 -1.84 -10.34
C LEU A 224 -17.69 -1.93 -9.39
N TRP A 225 -17.09 -0.78 -9.08
CA TRP A 225 -16.11 -0.69 -8.00
C TRP A 225 -16.77 -1.11 -6.68
N CYS A 226 -16.24 -2.15 -6.03
CA CYS A 226 -16.81 -2.69 -4.79
C CYS A 226 -16.83 -1.65 -3.64
N TRP A 227 -15.82 -0.80 -3.60
CA TRP A 227 -15.71 0.37 -2.73
C TRP A 227 -14.77 1.39 -3.36
N PHE A 228 -14.77 2.61 -2.82
CA PHE A 228 -13.83 3.66 -3.17
C PHE A 228 -13.31 4.37 -1.92
N MET A 229 -12.12 4.96 -2.03
CA MET A 229 -11.48 5.70 -0.94
C MET A 229 -10.95 7.04 -1.47
N THR A 230 -11.62 8.13 -1.12
CA THR A 230 -11.18 9.46 -1.54
C THR A 230 -10.00 9.92 -0.68
N TRP A 231 -8.94 10.35 -1.34
CA TRP A 231 -7.79 10.95 -0.65
C TRP A 231 -8.19 12.32 -0.11
N GLY A 232 -7.99 12.54 1.20
CA GLY A 232 -8.47 13.76 1.87
C GLY A 232 -7.60 15.00 1.61
N ASN A 233 -8.22 16.17 1.71
CA ASN A 233 -7.68 17.53 1.80
C ASN A 233 -7.13 18.18 0.53
N GLU A 234 -6.72 17.48 -0.50
CA GLU A 234 -6.13 18.08 -1.70
C GLU A 234 -7.04 18.03 -2.94
N PHE A 235 -8.09 17.18 -2.90
CA PHE A 235 -8.90 16.85 -4.08
C PHE A 235 -10.41 16.88 -3.83
N THR A 236 -10.83 17.34 -2.66
CA THR A 236 -12.27 17.46 -2.29
C THR A 236 -12.77 18.90 -2.36
#